data_f39a40eed579cd8bef62d52b827c40be
#
_entry.id   f39a40eed579cd8bef62d52b827c40be
#
_cell.length_a   1.000
_cell.length_b   1.000
_cell.length_c   1.000
_cell.angle_alpha   90.00
_cell.angle_beta   90.00
_cell.angle_gamma   90.00
#
_symmetry.space_group_name_H-M   'P 1'
#
loop_
_entity.id
_entity.type
_entity.pdbx_description
1 polymer ?
#
loop_
_entity_poly.entity_id
_entity_poly.type
_entity_poly.pdbx_seq_one_letter_code
_entity_poly.pdbx_strand_id
1 'polypeptide(L)'
;MDTSHATSLAVNFCGLHFNTPLVLLSGCVGFGEEYTRVEGFSNRDAGAVILKGTTREPRPGNAPHRIAETAMGMLNAIGLQNPGVQVVVNDILPQLDFSETQFCANVCGSTIDDYVEVTRRFNDSPVAAIELNISCPNIKEGGVQFGNDPDMSARVVAACRAVTSKPLITKLSPNQTDIRNSARRCIEAGSNALSLINTMTGMAINIESRKPVLGNVQGGLSGPAIKPIALLKVMQVAEVAKPHGIAIIGQGGVRTAEDALEFLIAGAHAVGVGTGLYYDPLICPKLNAGIAAYLQRHRLHSVTQLTGSLQLMQ
;
A
#
# COMPACT_ATOMS: atom_id res chain seq x y z
N MET A 1 36.81 -22.83 1.82
CA MET A 1 36.38 -21.78 2.75
C MET A 1 35.13 -21.17 2.12
N ASP A 2 33.98 -21.60 2.58
CA ASP A 2 32.69 -21.11 2.06
C ASP A 2 32.37 -19.78 2.75
N THR A 3 32.74 -18.67 2.13
CA THR A 3 32.30 -17.37 2.60
C THR A 3 30.85 -17.24 2.18
N SER A 4 29.96 -17.71 3.06
CA SER A 4 28.54 -17.41 2.91
C SER A 4 28.38 -15.90 2.95
N HIS A 5 28.36 -15.25 1.81
CA HIS A 5 28.00 -13.84 1.71
C HIS A 5 26.57 -13.71 2.21
N ALA A 6 26.40 -13.02 3.34
CA ALA A 6 25.07 -12.74 3.90
C ALA A 6 24.25 -11.99 2.85
N THR A 7 23.12 -12.55 2.45
CA THR A 7 22.20 -11.91 1.51
C THR A 7 21.49 -10.74 2.20
N SER A 8 21.41 -9.58 1.53
CA SER A 8 20.72 -8.40 2.07
C SER A 8 19.29 -8.32 1.57
N LEU A 9 18.35 -8.20 2.51
CA LEU A 9 16.96 -7.86 2.23
C LEU A 9 16.69 -6.35 2.23
N ALA A 10 17.67 -5.55 2.66
CA ALA A 10 17.52 -4.12 2.79
C ALA A 10 17.30 -3.43 1.43
N VAL A 11 16.45 -2.40 1.45
CA VAL A 11 16.10 -1.58 0.29
C VAL A 11 16.21 -0.10 0.66
N ASN A 12 16.81 0.71 -0.23
CA ASN A 12 16.65 2.16 -0.16
C ASN A 12 15.39 2.55 -0.93
N PHE A 13 14.39 3.06 -0.21
CA PHE A 13 13.11 3.46 -0.79
C PHE A 13 12.91 4.97 -0.61
N CYS A 14 13.10 5.73 -1.68
CA CYS A 14 13.00 7.21 -1.66
C CYS A 14 13.89 7.88 -0.59
N GLY A 15 15.10 7.36 -0.37
CA GLY A 15 16.01 7.83 0.67
C GLY A 15 15.74 7.25 2.07
N LEU A 16 14.68 6.50 2.25
CA LEU A 16 14.38 5.77 3.49
C LEU A 16 15.05 4.39 3.47
N HIS A 17 15.65 4.01 4.57
CA HIS A 17 16.20 2.68 4.74
C HIS A 17 15.10 1.73 5.24
N PHE A 18 14.75 0.73 4.42
CA PHE A 18 13.91 -0.41 4.79
C PHE A 18 14.82 -1.61 5.05
N ASN A 19 14.75 -2.22 6.23
CA ASN A 19 15.52 -3.42 6.59
C ASN A 19 15.09 -4.67 5.80
N THR A 20 13.89 -4.66 5.23
CA THR A 20 13.29 -5.71 4.39
C THR A 20 12.40 -5.06 3.33
N PRO A 21 12.15 -5.68 2.18
CA PRO A 21 11.29 -5.12 1.14
C PRO A 21 9.80 -5.13 1.51
N LEU A 22 9.41 -5.72 2.65
CA LEU A 22 8.00 -5.84 3.02
C LEU A 22 7.45 -4.55 3.61
N VAL A 23 6.21 -4.21 3.23
CA VAL A 23 5.46 -3.05 3.71
C VAL A 23 4.10 -3.50 4.20
N LEU A 24 3.76 -3.22 5.46
CA LEU A 24 2.43 -3.48 6.00
C LEU A 24 1.45 -2.41 5.53
N LEU A 25 0.29 -2.84 5.00
CA LEU A 25 -0.60 -1.94 4.27
C LEU A 25 -1.67 -1.28 5.15
N SER A 26 -1.92 -0.02 4.85
CA SER A 26 -3.05 0.75 5.40
C SER A 26 -4.37 -0.01 5.26
N GLY A 27 -5.14 -0.01 6.35
CA GLY A 27 -6.43 -0.70 6.44
C GLY A 27 -6.34 -2.15 6.92
N CYS A 28 -5.13 -2.74 6.97
CA CYS A 28 -4.92 -4.11 7.46
C CYS A 28 -4.17 -4.15 8.80
N VAL A 29 -3.46 -3.10 9.16
CA VAL A 29 -2.58 -3.07 10.35
C VAL A 29 -2.96 -1.94 11.32
N GLY A 30 -4.14 -1.33 11.16
CA GLY A 30 -4.57 -0.24 12.02
C GLY A 30 -3.59 0.94 12.03
N PHE A 31 -3.21 1.39 13.21
CA PHE A 31 -2.22 2.44 13.39
C PHE A 31 -0.82 1.90 13.77
N GLY A 32 -0.58 0.59 13.59
CA GLY A 32 0.73 -0.04 13.80
C GLY A 32 0.93 -0.62 15.19
N GLU A 33 -0.01 -0.47 16.14
CA GLU A 33 0.04 -1.03 17.48
C GLU A 33 -0.84 -2.29 17.66
N GLU A 34 -1.87 -2.46 16.82
CA GLU A 34 -2.90 -3.47 17.07
C GLU A 34 -2.35 -4.89 16.99
N TYR A 35 -1.45 -5.14 16.04
CA TYR A 35 -0.83 -6.45 15.86
C TYR A 35 0.29 -6.73 16.86
N THR A 36 0.87 -5.72 17.51
CA THR A 36 1.91 -5.94 18.53
C THR A 36 1.40 -6.72 19.75
N ARG A 37 0.08 -6.86 19.88
CA ARG A 37 -0.60 -7.69 20.89
C ARG A 37 -0.62 -9.17 20.52
N VAL A 38 -0.26 -9.53 19.30
CA VAL A 38 -0.14 -10.92 18.86
C VAL A 38 1.25 -11.43 19.23
N GLU A 39 1.30 -12.53 19.97
CA GLU A 39 2.59 -13.14 20.37
C GLU A 39 3.42 -13.49 19.14
N GLY A 40 4.68 -13.06 19.14
CA GLY A 40 5.62 -13.28 18.04
C GLY A 40 5.53 -12.26 16.89
N PHE A 41 4.56 -11.34 16.89
CA PHE A 41 4.52 -10.27 15.89
C PHE A 41 5.51 -9.15 16.25
N SER A 42 6.17 -8.61 15.25
CA SER A 42 7.00 -7.42 15.36
C SER A 42 6.91 -6.53 14.12
N ASN A 43 6.77 -5.23 14.33
CA ASN A 43 6.88 -4.26 13.23
C ASN A 43 8.27 -4.28 12.58
N ARG A 44 9.31 -4.77 13.28
CA ARG A 44 10.69 -4.92 12.76
C ARG A 44 10.80 -5.93 11.61
N ASP A 45 9.82 -6.81 11.46
CA ASP A 45 9.75 -7.80 10.37
C ASP A 45 9.31 -7.17 9.03
N ALA A 46 8.92 -5.90 9.05
CA ALA A 46 8.60 -5.09 7.87
C ALA A 46 9.51 -3.86 7.77
N GLY A 47 9.86 -3.46 6.55
CA GLY A 47 10.65 -2.26 6.28
C GLY A 47 9.86 -0.98 6.48
N ALA A 48 8.52 -1.05 6.33
CA ALA A 48 7.62 0.06 6.64
C ALA A 48 6.23 -0.41 7.05
N VAL A 49 5.53 0.44 7.79
CA VAL A 49 4.11 0.31 8.15
C VAL A 49 3.36 1.53 7.62
N ILE A 50 2.40 1.32 6.72
CA ILE A 50 1.50 2.39 6.25
C ILE A 50 0.29 2.41 7.18
N LEU A 51 0.18 3.46 7.96
CA LEU A 51 -0.85 3.65 8.98
C LEU A 51 -2.25 3.72 8.38
N LYS A 52 -3.27 3.57 9.21
CA LYS A 52 -4.67 3.69 8.82
C LYS A 52 -4.94 5.00 8.08
N GLY A 53 -5.71 4.91 6.99
CA GLY A 53 -6.14 6.06 6.22
C GLY A 53 -6.84 7.10 7.09
N THR A 54 -6.29 8.31 7.10
CA THR A 54 -6.68 9.41 7.99
C THR A 54 -7.27 10.56 7.18
N THR A 55 -8.40 11.09 7.66
CA THR A 55 -9.08 12.25 7.10
C THR A 55 -8.94 13.45 8.02
N ARG A 56 -9.26 14.66 7.51
CA ARG A 56 -9.23 15.90 8.29
C ARG A 56 -10.10 15.76 9.54
N GLU A 57 -11.36 15.42 9.36
CA GLU A 57 -12.33 15.20 10.43
C GLU A 57 -12.52 13.70 10.69
N PRO A 58 -12.97 13.30 11.90
CA PRO A 58 -13.31 11.92 12.21
C PRO A 58 -14.38 11.36 11.28
N ARG A 59 -14.28 10.07 10.93
CA ARG A 59 -15.31 9.36 10.15
C ARG A 59 -15.74 8.09 10.84
N PRO A 60 -17.05 7.86 11.01
CA PRO A 60 -17.59 6.63 11.61
C PRO A 60 -17.51 5.42 10.66
N GLY A 61 -17.24 5.67 9.36
CA GLY A 61 -17.31 4.65 8.32
C GLY A 61 -18.74 4.38 7.83
N ASN A 62 -18.86 3.40 6.94
CA ASN A 62 -20.15 2.99 6.38
C ASN A 62 -20.99 2.20 7.40
N ALA A 63 -22.29 2.09 7.13
CA ALA A 63 -23.18 1.19 7.85
C ALA A 63 -22.78 -0.29 7.64
N PRO A 64 -23.08 -1.23 8.57
CA PRO A 64 -22.92 -2.66 8.36
C PRO A 64 -23.79 -3.18 7.20
N HIS A 65 -23.45 -4.31 6.54
CA HIS A 65 -22.25 -5.10 6.68
C HIS A 65 -21.12 -4.50 5.84
N ARG A 66 -19.89 -4.49 6.39
CA ARG A 66 -18.74 -3.81 5.78
C ARG A 66 -17.75 -4.75 5.14
N ILE A 67 -17.82 -6.05 5.42
CA ILE A 67 -16.89 -7.08 4.96
C ILE A 67 -17.68 -8.28 4.50
N ALA A 68 -17.22 -8.91 3.42
CA ALA A 68 -17.73 -10.18 2.93
C ALA A 68 -16.57 -11.03 2.40
N GLU A 69 -16.48 -12.28 2.83
CA GLU A 69 -15.54 -13.23 2.27
C GLU A 69 -15.92 -13.63 0.85
N THR A 70 -14.93 -13.96 0.05
CA THR A 70 -15.08 -14.54 -1.29
C THR A 70 -14.17 -15.78 -1.40
N ALA A 71 -14.35 -16.59 -2.44
CA ALA A 71 -13.59 -17.83 -2.62
C ALA A 71 -12.06 -17.64 -2.54
N MET A 72 -11.53 -16.51 -3.03
CA MET A 72 -10.08 -16.24 -3.10
C MET A 72 -9.73 -14.83 -2.61
N GLY A 73 -10.44 -14.33 -1.60
CA GLY A 73 -10.17 -13.02 -1.03
C GLY A 73 -11.35 -12.48 -0.21
N MET A 74 -11.47 -11.18 -0.18
CA MET A 74 -12.55 -10.52 0.56
C MET A 74 -12.97 -9.21 -0.10
N LEU A 75 -14.24 -8.87 0.07
CA LEU A 75 -14.80 -7.55 -0.24
C LEU A 75 -14.85 -6.71 1.03
N ASN A 76 -14.50 -5.44 0.93
CA ASN A 76 -14.67 -4.49 2.02
C ASN A 76 -15.32 -3.17 1.57
N ALA A 77 -16.08 -2.59 2.46
CA ALA A 77 -16.70 -1.28 2.32
C ALA A 77 -16.66 -0.54 3.67
N ILE A 78 -15.43 -0.29 4.17
CA ILE A 78 -15.22 0.28 5.52
C ILE A 78 -15.66 1.74 5.60
N GLY A 79 -15.49 2.53 4.53
CA GLY A 79 -15.86 3.96 4.49
C GLY A 79 -14.88 4.87 5.23
N LEU A 80 -13.60 4.56 5.23
CA LEU A 80 -12.52 5.35 5.85
C LEU A 80 -12.74 5.64 7.36
N GLN A 81 -13.27 4.67 8.12
CA GLN A 81 -13.40 4.83 9.57
C GLN A 81 -12.05 5.20 10.19
N ASN A 82 -11.97 6.38 10.82
CA ASN A 82 -10.76 6.89 11.48
C ASN A 82 -11.12 8.04 12.44
N PRO A 83 -10.26 8.34 13.43
CA PRO A 83 -10.54 9.36 14.44
C PRO A 83 -10.23 10.81 14.01
N GLY A 84 -9.79 11.03 12.76
CA GLY A 84 -9.35 12.34 12.28
C GLY A 84 -7.87 12.63 12.57
N VAL A 85 -7.27 13.52 11.77
CA VAL A 85 -5.81 13.79 11.82
C VAL A 85 -5.36 14.36 13.15
N GLN A 86 -6.19 15.14 13.82
CA GLN A 86 -5.84 15.74 15.12
C GLN A 86 -5.57 14.67 16.18
N VAL A 87 -6.46 13.68 16.29
CA VAL A 87 -6.30 12.55 17.24
C VAL A 87 -5.11 11.68 16.83
N VAL A 88 -4.95 11.42 15.54
CA VAL A 88 -3.82 10.59 15.07
C VAL A 88 -2.49 11.23 15.45
N VAL A 89 -2.29 12.51 15.16
CA VAL A 89 -1.02 13.19 15.41
C VAL A 89 -0.75 13.39 16.90
N ASN A 90 -1.76 13.76 17.69
CA ASN A 90 -1.56 14.12 19.08
C ASN A 90 -1.59 12.93 20.05
N ASP A 91 -2.41 11.92 19.77
CA ASP A 91 -2.70 10.87 20.74
C ASP A 91 -2.17 9.50 20.30
N ILE A 92 -2.16 9.20 18.98
CA ILE A 92 -1.76 7.88 18.48
C ILE A 92 -0.26 7.83 18.15
N LEU A 93 0.25 8.76 17.33
CA LEU A 93 1.66 8.74 16.94
C LEU A 93 2.63 8.76 18.14
N PRO A 94 2.38 9.48 19.25
CA PRO A 94 3.25 9.44 20.40
C PRO A 94 3.38 8.09 21.10
N GLN A 95 2.48 7.14 20.81
CA GLN A 95 2.50 5.79 21.37
C GLN A 95 3.34 4.81 20.55
N LEU A 96 3.77 5.20 19.32
CA LEU A 96 4.54 4.34 18.42
C LEU A 96 6.04 4.42 18.73
N ASP A 97 6.72 3.29 18.68
CA ASP A 97 8.18 3.22 18.69
C ASP A 97 8.74 3.37 17.26
N PHE A 98 9.10 4.58 16.89
CA PHE A 98 9.68 4.91 15.59
C PHE A 98 11.06 4.29 15.34
N SER A 99 11.66 3.61 16.33
CA SER A 99 12.90 2.84 16.15
C SER A 99 12.68 1.45 15.56
N GLU A 100 11.43 0.96 15.53
CA GLU A 100 11.12 -0.38 15.05
C GLU A 100 11.16 -0.49 13.54
N THR A 101 10.54 0.46 12.83
CA THR A 101 10.37 0.47 11.38
C THR A 101 10.03 1.88 10.89
N GLN A 102 9.91 2.06 9.56
CA GLN A 102 9.47 3.32 8.98
C GLN A 102 7.93 3.41 9.02
N PHE A 103 7.37 4.24 9.89
CA PHE A 103 5.94 4.51 9.88
C PHE A 103 5.61 5.59 8.85
N CYS A 104 4.68 5.29 7.94
CA CYS A 104 4.22 6.18 6.89
C CYS A 104 2.74 6.54 7.12
N ALA A 105 2.40 7.82 7.01
CA ALA A 105 1.00 8.24 7.08
C ALA A 105 0.26 7.86 5.81
N ASN A 106 -1.04 7.51 5.93
CA ASN A 106 -1.94 7.37 4.77
C ASN A 106 -2.98 8.49 4.82
N VAL A 107 -2.97 9.35 3.82
CA VAL A 107 -3.80 10.55 3.73
C VAL A 107 -4.99 10.32 2.82
N CYS A 108 -6.16 10.63 3.34
CA CYS A 108 -7.44 10.54 2.63
C CYS A 108 -8.19 11.87 2.73
N GLY A 109 -8.94 12.21 1.69
CA GLY A 109 -9.75 13.42 1.67
C GLY A 109 -10.95 13.29 0.73
N SER A 110 -11.89 14.22 0.84
CA SER A 110 -13.02 14.38 -0.10
C SER A 110 -12.80 15.56 -1.04
N THR A 111 -11.94 16.50 -0.66
CA THR A 111 -11.55 17.67 -1.44
C THR A 111 -10.01 17.80 -1.48
N ILE A 112 -9.48 18.56 -2.42
CA ILE A 112 -8.03 18.86 -2.48
C ILE A 112 -7.58 19.51 -1.17
N ASP A 113 -8.37 20.43 -0.61
CA ASP A 113 -8.06 21.11 0.65
C ASP A 113 -7.96 20.15 1.83
N ASP A 114 -8.82 19.09 1.88
CA ASP A 114 -8.70 18.06 2.90
C ASP A 114 -7.36 17.33 2.79
N TYR A 115 -6.95 16.93 1.58
CA TYR A 115 -5.65 16.28 1.36
C TYR A 115 -4.49 17.19 1.77
N VAL A 116 -4.54 18.47 1.43
CA VAL A 116 -3.51 19.46 1.76
C VAL A 116 -3.40 19.64 3.27
N GLU A 117 -4.52 19.81 3.98
CA GLU A 117 -4.50 20.04 5.43
C GLU A 117 -3.98 18.79 6.18
N VAL A 118 -4.45 17.59 5.82
CA VAL A 118 -3.97 16.35 6.44
C VAL A 118 -2.48 16.13 6.14
N THR A 119 -2.03 16.40 4.90
CA THR A 119 -0.62 16.32 4.52
C THR A 119 0.24 17.26 5.33
N ARG A 120 -0.18 18.52 5.53
CA ARG A 120 0.54 19.52 6.34
C ARG A 120 0.70 19.03 7.77
N ARG A 121 -0.36 18.51 8.40
CA ARG A 121 -0.29 17.97 9.76
C ARG A 121 0.70 16.81 9.90
N PHE A 122 0.73 15.91 8.92
CA PHE A 122 1.70 14.82 8.93
C PHE A 122 3.11 15.26 8.54
N ASN A 123 3.28 16.35 7.77
CA ASN A 123 4.61 16.89 7.51
C ASN A 123 5.36 17.23 8.80
N ASP A 124 4.65 17.81 9.77
CA ASP A 124 5.21 18.27 11.04
C ASP A 124 5.26 17.18 12.11
N SER A 125 4.92 15.92 11.75
CA SER A 125 4.90 14.76 12.62
C SER A 125 6.12 13.84 12.40
N PRO A 126 6.40 12.85 13.26
CA PRO A 126 7.56 11.97 13.13
C PRO A 126 7.45 10.91 12.01
N VAL A 127 6.35 10.82 11.26
CA VAL A 127 6.22 9.83 10.18
C VAL A 127 7.30 10.02 9.11
N ALA A 128 7.80 8.91 8.55
CA ALA A 128 8.89 8.90 7.59
C ALA A 128 8.47 9.35 6.18
N ALA A 129 7.24 9.04 5.76
CA ALA A 129 6.69 9.35 4.45
C ALA A 129 5.17 9.54 4.52
N ILE A 130 4.59 10.04 3.42
CA ILE A 130 3.16 10.26 3.28
C ILE A 130 2.65 9.52 2.04
N GLU A 131 1.69 8.60 2.22
CA GLU A 131 0.97 7.94 1.12
C GLU A 131 -0.37 8.67 0.88
N LEU A 132 -0.57 9.18 -0.32
CA LEU A 132 -1.86 9.76 -0.76
C LEU A 132 -2.77 8.64 -1.27
N ASN A 133 -3.85 8.37 -0.56
CA ASN A 133 -4.86 7.39 -0.96
C ASN A 133 -5.95 8.07 -1.79
N ILE A 134 -5.68 8.27 -3.07
CA ILE A 134 -6.59 8.93 -4.02
C ILE A 134 -7.61 7.97 -4.65
N SER A 135 -7.63 6.69 -4.26
CA SER A 135 -8.36 5.63 -4.97
C SER A 135 -9.31 4.82 -4.08
N CYS A 136 -9.85 5.40 -3.01
CA CYS A 136 -10.79 4.68 -2.13
C CYS A 136 -12.16 4.49 -2.81
N PRO A 137 -12.61 3.26 -3.09
CA PRO A 137 -13.87 3.01 -3.80
C PRO A 137 -15.13 3.25 -2.93
N ASN A 138 -14.95 3.54 -1.65
CA ASN A 138 -16.06 3.64 -0.69
C ASN A 138 -16.55 5.08 -0.45
N ILE A 139 -16.03 6.07 -1.20
CA ILE A 139 -16.41 7.49 -1.06
C ILE A 139 -16.81 8.04 -2.41
N LYS A 140 -18.08 8.46 -2.54
CA LYS A 140 -18.66 8.92 -3.81
C LYS A 140 -17.99 10.19 -4.39
N GLU A 141 -17.47 11.06 -3.53
CA GLU A 141 -16.91 12.36 -3.93
C GLU A 141 -15.38 12.43 -3.77
N GLY A 142 -14.77 11.49 -3.04
CA GLY A 142 -13.34 11.48 -2.76
C GLY A 142 -12.57 10.48 -3.62
N GLY A 143 -12.17 9.38 -3.00
CA GLY A 143 -11.18 8.47 -3.53
C GLY A 143 -11.40 7.90 -4.92
N VAL A 144 -12.62 7.46 -5.29
CA VAL A 144 -12.86 6.85 -6.61
C VAL A 144 -12.76 7.88 -7.73
N GLN A 145 -13.33 9.05 -7.54
CA GLN A 145 -13.34 10.10 -8.55
C GLN A 145 -11.92 10.59 -8.85
N PHE A 146 -11.13 10.91 -7.82
CA PHE A 146 -9.76 11.37 -8.02
C PHE A 146 -8.86 10.29 -8.62
N GLY A 147 -8.96 9.05 -8.15
CA GLY A 147 -8.11 7.95 -8.58
C GLY A 147 -8.36 7.44 -10.01
N ASN A 148 -9.52 7.76 -10.60
CA ASN A 148 -9.88 7.34 -11.95
C ASN A 148 -9.66 8.43 -13.01
N ASP A 149 -9.40 9.67 -12.57
CA ASP A 149 -9.05 10.81 -13.43
C ASP A 149 -7.56 11.17 -13.22
N PRO A 150 -6.70 10.97 -14.23
CA PRO A 150 -5.28 11.25 -14.11
C PRO A 150 -4.95 12.72 -13.81
N ASP A 151 -5.71 13.67 -14.35
CA ASP A 151 -5.46 15.09 -14.13
C ASP A 151 -5.90 15.53 -12.72
N MET A 152 -7.01 14.99 -12.22
CA MET A 152 -7.41 15.22 -10.82
C MET A 152 -6.42 14.59 -9.85
N SER A 153 -5.93 13.38 -10.14
CA SER A 153 -4.85 12.75 -9.38
C SER A 153 -3.61 13.63 -9.31
N ALA A 154 -3.16 14.17 -10.43
CA ALA A 154 -2.01 15.07 -10.51
C ALA A 154 -2.21 16.37 -9.71
N ARG A 155 -3.42 16.96 -9.76
CA ARG A 155 -3.75 18.15 -8.99
C ARG A 155 -3.65 17.92 -7.48
N VAL A 156 -4.16 16.79 -6.99
CA VAL A 156 -4.03 16.41 -5.57
C VAL A 156 -2.56 16.26 -5.20
N VAL A 157 -1.79 15.54 -6.02
CA VAL A 157 -0.35 15.33 -5.77
C VAL A 157 0.40 16.64 -5.73
N ALA A 158 0.23 17.52 -6.73
CA ALA A 158 0.89 18.81 -6.79
C ALA A 158 0.56 19.72 -5.58
N ALA A 159 -0.72 19.75 -5.18
CA ALA A 159 -1.16 20.52 -4.03
C ALA A 159 -0.56 20.00 -2.71
N CYS A 160 -0.50 18.68 -2.53
CA CYS A 160 0.14 18.07 -1.37
C CYS A 160 1.66 18.24 -1.40
N ARG A 161 2.30 18.13 -2.57
CA ARG A 161 3.74 18.35 -2.71
C ARG A 161 4.16 19.74 -2.25
N ALA A 162 3.34 20.74 -2.50
CA ALA A 162 3.62 22.13 -2.12
C ALA A 162 3.69 22.36 -0.59
N VAL A 163 3.16 21.44 0.22
CA VAL A 163 3.04 21.59 1.68
C VAL A 163 3.80 20.53 2.49
N THR A 164 4.58 19.67 1.83
CA THR A 164 5.42 18.68 2.53
C THR A 164 6.80 18.59 1.90
N SER A 165 7.82 18.33 2.71
CA SER A 165 9.17 17.95 2.25
C SER A 165 9.43 16.46 2.34
N LYS A 166 8.54 15.70 3.01
CA LYS A 166 8.66 14.25 3.16
C LYS A 166 8.50 13.52 1.83
N PRO A 167 9.04 12.30 1.69
CA PRO A 167 8.73 11.43 0.55
C PRO A 167 7.21 11.29 0.38
N LEU A 168 6.72 11.55 -0.84
CA LEU A 168 5.31 11.49 -1.19
C LEU A 168 5.05 10.30 -2.09
N ILE A 169 4.23 9.37 -1.62
CA ILE A 169 3.85 8.13 -2.30
C ILE A 169 2.42 8.31 -2.81
N THR A 170 2.14 8.02 -4.06
CA THR A 170 0.76 8.05 -4.57
C THR A 170 0.23 6.65 -4.78
N LYS A 171 -0.90 6.32 -4.12
CA LYS A 171 -1.56 5.01 -4.24
C LYS A 171 -2.56 5.01 -5.38
N LEU A 172 -2.24 4.24 -6.43
CA LEU A 172 -3.00 4.19 -7.67
C LEU A 172 -4.16 3.19 -7.62
N SER A 173 -5.28 3.57 -8.24
CA SER A 173 -6.45 2.73 -8.45
C SER A 173 -6.23 1.76 -9.62
N PRO A 174 -6.60 0.48 -9.49
CA PRO A 174 -6.64 -0.44 -10.63
C PRO A 174 -7.88 -0.26 -11.51
N ASN A 175 -8.90 0.47 -11.02
CA ASN A 175 -10.22 0.59 -11.64
C ASN A 175 -10.22 1.63 -12.78
N GLN A 176 -9.21 1.57 -13.64
CA GLN A 176 -9.00 2.46 -14.77
C GLN A 176 -8.42 1.69 -15.96
N THR A 177 -8.66 2.19 -17.16
CA THR A 177 -8.24 1.51 -18.38
C THR A 177 -6.72 1.49 -18.55
N ASP A 178 -6.05 2.64 -18.41
CA ASP A 178 -4.60 2.75 -18.53
C ASP A 178 -3.98 3.41 -17.28
N ILE A 179 -3.45 2.57 -16.41
CA ILE A 179 -2.79 3.00 -15.17
C ILE A 179 -1.48 3.76 -15.43
N ARG A 180 -0.84 3.55 -16.60
CA ARG A 180 0.42 4.23 -16.97
C ARG A 180 0.22 5.73 -17.10
N ASN A 181 -0.96 6.16 -17.61
CA ASN A 181 -1.26 7.58 -17.71
C ASN A 181 -1.35 8.24 -16.32
N SER A 182 -2.11 7.64 -15.39
CA SER A 182 -2.17 8.14 -14.01
C SER A 182 -0.81 8.13 -13.34
N ALA A 183 0.00 7.08 -13.54
CA ALA A 183 1.35 7.00 -13.00
C ALA A 183 2.21 8.17 -13.51
N ARG A 184 2.24 8.41 -14.82
CA ARG A 184 3.00 9.49 -15.45
C ARG A 184 2.58 10.87 -14.91
N ARG A 185 1.27 11.13 -14.85
CA ARG A 185 0.74 12.41 -14.35
C ARG A 185 1.06 12.64 -12.87
N CYS A 186 1.02 11.59 -12.04
CA CYS A 186 1.42 11.70 -10.62
C CYS A 186 2.93 11.91 -10.45
N ILE A 187 3.78 11.28 -11.28
CA ILE A 187 5.23 11.51 -11.29
C ILE A 187 5.55 12.96 -11.65
N GLU A 188 4.98 13.46 -12.75
CA GLU A 188 5.13 14.85 -13.19
C GLU A 188 4.67 15.86 -12.13
N ALA A 189 3.65 15.51 -11.34
CA ALA A 189 3.13 16.34 -10.26
C ALA A 189 3.96 16.31 -8.97
N GLY A 190 5.01 15.45 -8.88
CA GLY A 190 5.96 15.44 -7.78
C GLY A 190 5.86 14.28 -6.82
N SER A 191 5.25 13.14 -7.22
CA SER A 191 5.34 11.89 -6.47
C SER A 191 6.78 11.38 -6.44
N ASN A 192 7.28 10.99 -5.27
CA ASN A 192 8.60 10.36 -5.10
C ASN A 192 8.53 8.84 -5.29
N ALA A 193 7.35 8.26 -5.07
CA ALA A 193 7.07 6.86 -5.27
C ALA A 193 5.60 6.63 -5.63
N LEU A 194 5.32 5.42 -6.12
CA LEU A 194 3.96 4.96 -6.40
C LEU A 194 3.69 3.68 -5.61
N SER A 195 2.47 3.50 -5.11
CA SER A 195 1.99 2.22 -4.58
C SER A 195 0.81 1.73 -5.40
N LEU A 196 0.80 0.48 -5.77
CA LEU A 196 -0.26 -0.12 -6.58
C LEU A 196 -0.32 -1.65 -6.40
N ILE A 197 -1.51 -2.19 -6.38
CA ILE A 197 -2.80 -1.58 -6.68
C ILE A 197 -3.62 -1.38 -5.38
N ASN A 198 -4.58 -0.46 -5.40
CA ASN A 198 -5.67 -0.48 -4.46
C ASN A 198 -6.64 -1.63 -4.83
N THR A 199 -7.76 -1.75 -4.16
CA THR A 199 -8.73 -2.84 -4.36
C THR A 199 -9.50 -2.71 -5.68
N MET A 200 -9.90 -3.85 -6.26
CA MET A 200 -10.78 -3.92 -7.43
C MET A 200 -12.23 -3.74 -6.98
N THR A 201 -13.02 -2.96 -7.70
CA THR A 201 -14.46 -2.83 -7.40
C THR A 201 -15.18 -4.14 -7.70
N GLY A 202 -15.97 -4.60 -6.73
CA GLY A 202 -16.74 -5.85 -6.84
C GLY A 202 -17.99 -5.85 -5.99
N MET A 203 -18.82 -6.89 -6.15
CA MET A 203 -20.07 -7.08 -5.41
C MET A 203 -20.28 -8.56 -5.10
N ALA A 204 -20.97 -8.84 -3.98
CA ALA A 204 -21.49 -10.16 -3.66
C ALA A 204 -23.01 -10.08 -3.41
N ILE A 205 -23.75 -11.12 -3.80
CA ILE A 205 -25.19 -11.20 -3.68
C ILE A 205 -25.56 -12.39 -2.79
N ASN A 206 -26.44 -12.15 -1.82
CA ASN A 206 -27.11 -13.22 -1.09
C ASN A 206 -28.31 -13.70 -1.92
N ILE A 207 -28.25 -14.92 -2.42
CA ILE A 207 -29.25 -15.48 -3.35
C ILE A 207 -30.62 -15.68 -2.72
N GLU A 208 -30.65 -15.97 -1.41
CA GLU A 208 -31.92 -16.21 -0.69
C GLU A 208 -32.71 -14.90 -0.50
N SER A 209 -32.01 -13.87 -0.04
CA SER A 209 -32.63 -12.54 0.13
C SER A 209 -32.65 -11.70 -1.15
N ARG A 210 -31.90 -12.09 -2.16
CA ARG A 210 -31.69 -11.33 -3.42
C ARG A 210 -31.20 -9.89 -3.18
N LYS A 211 -30.37 -9.71 -2.15
CA LYS A 211 -29.79 -8.42 -1.75
C LYS A 211 -28.26 -8.47 -1.82
N PRO A 212 -27.60 -7.30 -1.98
CA PRO A 212 -26.17 -7.20 -1.78
C PRO A 212 -25.76 -7.67 -0.38
N VAL A 213 -24.62 -8.35 -0.27
CA VAL A 213 -24.07 -8.77 1.03
C VAL A 213 -23.53 -7.55 1.80
N LEU A 214 -22.88 -6.62 1.08
CA LEU A 214 -22.40 -5.38 1.70
C LEU A 214 -23.50 -4.34 1.79
N GLY A 215 -23.57 -3.64 2.93
CA GLY A 215 -24.53 -2.54 3.12
C GLY A 215 -24.35 -1.38 2.13
N ASN A 216 -23.15 -1.21 1.58
CA ASN A 216 -22.81 -0.20 0.55
C ASN A 216 -23.00 -0.72 -0.89
N VAL A 217 -23.69 -1.85 -1.10
CA VAL A 217 -23.91 -2.54 -2.38
C VAL A 217 -22.62 -3.12 -2.96
N GLN A 218 -21.61 -2.31 -3.18
CA GLN A 218 -20.29 -2.66 -3.73
C GLN A 218 -19.17 -2.37 -2.72
N GLY A 219 -18.03 -3.01 -2.93
CA GLY A 219 -16.82 -2.81 -2.13
C GLY A 219 -15.56 -3.09 -2.92
N GLY A 220 -14.43 -2.94 -2.26
CA GLY A 220 -13.13 -3.27 -2.82
C GLY A 220 -12.79 -4.74 -2.61
N LEU A 221 -12.54 -5.47 -3.68
CA LEU A 221 -12.01 -6.84 -3.67
C LEU A 221 -10.50 -6.81 -3.43
N SER A 222 -10.03 -7.61 -2.49
CA SER A 222 -8.62 -7.83 -2.15
C SER A 222 -8.34 -9.32 -1.96
N GLY A 223 -7.07 -9.68 -1.80
CA GLY A 223 -6.63 -11.06 -1.62
C GLY A 223 -6.10 -11.71 -2.90
N PRO A 224 -5.83 -13.04 -2.90
CA PRO A 224 -5.17 -13.74 -4.02
C PRO A 224 -5.85 -13.56 -5.38
N ALA A 225 -7.16 -13.36 -5.40
CA ALA A 225 -7.93 -13.16 -6.64
C ALA A 225 -7.44 -11.99 -7.50
N ILE A 226 -6.86 -10.95 -6.89
CA ILE A 226 -6.39 -9.76 -7.63
C ILE A 226 -4.90 -9.80 -7.99
N LYS A 227 -4.12 -10.80 -7.52
CA LYS A 227 -2.66 -10.85 -7.73
C LYS A 227 -2.27 -10.79 -9.22
N PRO A 228 -2.84 -11.56 -10.14
CA PRO A 228 -2.46 -11.50 -11.56
C PRO A 228 -2.66 -10.12 -12.19
N ILE A 229 -3.71 -9.43 -11.77
CA ILE A 229 -4.00 -8.06 -12.23
C ILE A 229 -2.98 -7.09 -11.64
N ALA A 230 -2.67 -7.23 -10.36
CA ALA A 230 -1.69 -6.40 -9.67
C ALA A 230 -0.29 -6.52 -10.29
N LEU A 231 0.17 -7.73 -10.57
CA LEU A 231 1.47 -7.99 -11.23
C LEU A 231 1.56 -7.30 -12.59
N LEU A 232 0.54 -7.46 -13.45
CA LEU A 232 0.49 -6.80 -14.75
C LEU A 232 0.54 -5.27 -14.60
N LYS A 233 -0.23 -4.71 -13.66
CA LYS A 233 -0.26 -3.26 -13.41
C LYS A 233 1.09 -2.75 -12.88
N VAL A 234 1.77 -3.51 -12.00
CA VAL A 234 3.11 -3.16 -11.52
C VAL A 234 4.11 -3.14 -12.66
N MET A 235 4.13 -4.15 -13.52
CA MET A 235 5.00 -4.19 -14.69
C MET A 235 4.74 -2.97 -15.62
N GLN A 236 3.49 -2.67 -15.93
CA GLN A 236 3.10 -1.52 -16.77
C GLN A 236 3.57 -0.18 -16.17
N VAL A 237 3.44 -0.01 -14.84
CA VAL A 237 3.87 1.22 -14.16
C VAL A 237 5.41 1.27 -14.06
N ALA A 238 6.09 0.14 -13.87
CA ALA A 238 7.54 0.09 -13.83
C ALA A 238 8.18 0.61 -15.14
N GLU A 239 7.55 0.36 -16.29
CA GLU A 239 8.01 0.90 -17.59
C GLU A 239 8.06 2.42 -17.61
N VAL A 240 7.09 3.10 -17.00
CA VAL A 240 7.02 4.58 -16.97
C VAL A 240 7.72 5.19 -15.75
N ALA A 241 7.87 4.45 -14.67
CA ALA A 241 8.51 4.92 -13.44
C ALA A 241 10.04 4.83 -13.50
N LYS A 242 10.58 3.77 -14.11
CA LYS A 242 12.02 3.49 -14.21
C LYS A 242 12.86 4.63 -14.80
N PRO A 243 12.46 5.28 -15.91
CA PRO A 243 13.23 6.40 -16.48
C PRO A 243 13.36 7.61 -15.54
N HIS A 244 12.44 7.75 -14.58
CA HIS A 244 12.42 8.84 -13.61
C HIS A 244 13.01 8.46 -12.25
N GLY A 245 13.50 7.24 -12.07
CA GLY A 245 14.01 6.74 -10.79
C GLY A 245 12.94 6.65 -9.68
N ILE A 246 11.67 6.50 -10.06
CA ILE A 246 10.54 6.44 -9.13
C ILE A 246 10.37 5.03 -8.58
N ALA A 247 10.39 4.92 -7.25
CA ALA A 247 10.23 3.64 -6.57
C ALA A 247 8.75 3.19 -6.57
N ILE A 248 8.55 1.85 -6.51
CA ILE A 248 7.22 1.23 -6.54
C ILE A 248 7.04 0.30 -5.35
N ILE A 249 5.91 0.45 -4.62
CA ILE A 249 5.39 -0.58 -3.73
C ILE A 249 4.37 -1.39 -4.54
N GLY A 250 4.70 -2.63 -4.86
CA GLY A 250 3.78 -3.57 -5.50
C GLY A 250 2.92 -4.30 -4.48
N GLN A 251 1.60 -4.32 -4.66
CA GLN A 251 0.69 -4.89 -3.67
C GLN A 251 -0.58 -5.47 -4.31
N GLY A 252 -1.12 -6.53 -3.69
CA GLY A 252 -2.36 -7.19 -4.09
C GLY A 252 -2.23 -8.71 -4.08
N GLY A 253 -2.71 -9.36 -3.02
CA GLY A 253 -2.83 -10.80 -2.93
C GLY A 253 -1.58 -11.57 -2.48
N VAL A 254 -0.61 -10.90 -1.88
CA VAL A 254 0.61 -11.52 -1.34
C VAL A 254 0.28 -12.40 -0.14
N ARG A 255 0.67 -13.69 -0.21
CA ARG A 255 0.50 -14.70 0.84
C ARG A 255 1.74 -15.59 1.02
N THR A 256 2.59 -15.71 0.02
CA THR A 256 3.80 -16.54 0.03
C THR A 256 5.02 -15.73 -0.39
N ALA A 257 6.22 -16.27 -0.13
CA ALA A 257 7.45 -15.66 -0.58
C ALA A 257 7.52 -15.58 -2.11
N GLU A 258 6.98 -16.57 -2.80
CA GLU A 258 6.88 -16.60 -4.25
C GLU A 258 6.04 -15.43 -4.77
N ASP A 259 4.91 -15.13 -4.11
CA ASP A 259 4.10 -13.96 -4.47
C ASP A 259 4.91 -12.66 -4.34
N ALA A 260 5.68 -12.51 -3.25
CA ALA A 260 6.52 -11.33 -3.05
C ALA A 260 7.64 -11.23 -4.10
N LEU A 261 8.27 -12.34 -4.45
CA LEU A 261 9.29 -12.43 -5.49
C LEU A 261 8.74 -12.06 -6.86
N GLU A 262 7.53 -12.49 -7.21
CA GLU A 262 6.87 -12.11 -8.45
C GLU A 262 6.71 -10.59 -8.57
N PHE A 263 6.31 -9.89 -7.49
CA PHE A 263 6.20 -8.43 -7.48
C PHE A 263 7.56 -7.74 -7.65
N LEU A 264 8.61 -8.21 -6.97
CA LEU A 264 9.96 -7.67 -7.14
C LEU A 264 10.44 -7.85 -8.58
N ILE A 265 10.31 -9.04 -9.14
CA ILE A 265 10.67 -9.36 -10.52
C ILE A 265 9.89 -8.50 -11.52
N ALA A 266 8.59 -8.24 -11.26
CA ALA A 266 7.75 -7.40 -12.11
C ALA A 266 8.13 -5.91 -12.08
N GLY A 267 8.97 -5.46 -11.12
CA GLY A 267 9.47 -4.09 -11.05
C GLY A 267 9.18 -3.33 -9.75
N ALA A 268 8.59 -4.00 -8.75
CA ALA A 268 8.44 -3.40 -7.44
C ALA A 268 9.79 -3.30 -6.71
N HIS A 269 9.98 -2.23 -5.94
CA HIS A 269 11.12 -2.01 -5.05
C HIS A 269 10.81 -2.51 -3.63
N ALA A 270 9.52 -2.47 -3.27
CA ALA A 270 8.99 -3.00 -2.04
C ALA A 270 7.65 -3.70 -2.29
N VAL A 271 7.23 -4.56 -1.37
CA VAL A 271 6.06 -5.44 -1.53
C VAL A 271 5.08 -5.25 -0.39
N GLY A 272 3.86 -4.88 -0.73
CA GLY A 272 2.81 -4.62 0.24
C GLY A 272 2.08 -5.87 0.72
N VAL A 273 2.06 -6.10 2.02
CA VAL A 273 1.32 -7.18 2.69
C VAL A 273 0.07 -6.60 3.33
N GLY A 274 -1.09 -7.01 2.85
CA GLY A 274 -2.40 -6.55 3.33
C GLY A 274 -3.18 -7.68 3.96
N THR A 275 -4.23 -8.16 3.28
CA THR A 275 -5.13 -9.21 3.78
C THR A 275 -4.45 -10.53 4.11
N GLY A 276 -3.20 -10.75 3.68
CA GLY A 276 -2.37 -11.87 4.13
C GLY A 276 -2.24 -11.95 5.66
N LEU A 277 -2.19 -10.79 6.35
CA LEU A 277 -2.14 -10.68 7.81
C LEU A 277 -3.38 -11.27 8.51
N TYR A 278 -4.55 -11.25 7.88
CA TYR A 278 -5.78 -11.80 8.47
C TYR A 278 -5.78 -13.33 8.49
N TYR A 279 -5.03 -13.95 7.57
CA TYR A 279 -4.86 -15.42 7.53
C TYR A 279 -3.68 -15.86 8.39
N ASP A 280 -2.61 -15.07 8.41
CA ASP A 280 -1.39 -15.36 9.16
C ASP A 280 -0.77 -14.05 9.68
N PRO A 281 -1.03 -13.69 10.93
CA PRO A 281 -0.42 -12.49 11.55
C PRO A 281 1.12 -12.51 11.55
N LEU A 282 1.74 -13.70 11.53
CA LEU A 282 3.18 -13.91 11.50
C LEU A 282 3.71 -14.18 10.09
N ILE A 283 3.07 -13.65 9.07
CA ILE A 283 3.44 -13.88 7.67
C ILE A 283 4.79 -13.24 7.31
N CYS A 284 5.12 -12.06 7.84
CA CYS A 284 6.33 -11.32 7.45
C CYS A 284 7.65 -12.06 7.69
N PRO A 285 7.91 -12.67 8.86
CA PRO A 285 9.10 -13.51 9.05
C PRO A 285 9.21 -14.64 8.03
N LYS A 286 8.10 -15.27 7.66
CA LYS A 286 8.05 -16.37 6.68
C LYS A 286 8.38 -15.87 5.28
N LEU A 287 7.83 -14.73 4.88
CA LEU A 287 8.14 -14.09 3.60
C LEU A 287 9.61 -13.70 3.52
N ASN A 288 10.15 -13.06 4.57
CA ASN A 288 11.56 -12.68 4.65
C ASN A 288 12.49 -13.89 4.52
N ALA A 289 12.20 -14.97 5.25
CA ALA A 289 12.98 -16.20 5.18
C ALA A 289 12.94 -16.82 3.78
N GLY A 290 11.75 -16.86 3.14
CA GLY A 290 11.60 -17.38 1.78
C GLY A 290 12.31 -16.55 0.72
N ILE A 291 12.25 -15.22 0.82
CA ILE A 291 13.00 -14.31 -0.07
C ILE A 291 14.51 -14.53 0.11
N ALA A 292 15.01 -14.60 1.36
CA ALA A 292 16.43 -14.86 1.63
C ALA A 292 16.89 -16.20 1.05
N ALA A 293 16.10 -17.26 1.22
CA ALA A 293 16.38 -18.58 0.67
C ALA A 293 16.43 -18.58 -0.87
N TYR A 294 15.54 -17.82 -1.52
CA TYR A 294 15.57 -17.63 -2.97
C TYR A 294 16.87 -16.94 -3.41
N LEU A 295 17.26 -15.84 -2.76
CA LEU A 295 18.47 -15.10 -3.07
C LEU A 295 19.71 -16.01 -2.95
N GLN A 296 19.82 -16.79 -1.86
CA GLN A 296 20.91 -17.75 -1.65
C GLN A 296 20.96 -18.80 -2.76
N ARG A 297 19.83 -19.43 -3.10
CA ARG A 297 19.73 -20.46 -4.15
C ARG A 297 20.17 -19.92 -5.52
N HIS A 298 19.88 -18.64 -5.80
CA HIS A 298 20.21 -17.98 -7.05
C HIS A 298 21.55 -17.20 -7.01
N ARG A 299 22.30 -17.28 -5.89
CA ARG A 299 23.57 -16.58 -5.68
C ARG A 299 23.47 -15.07 -5.85
N LEU A 300 22.35 -14.49 -5.40
CA LEU A 300 22.12 -13.05 -5.38
C LEU A 300 22.53 -12.50 -4.01
N HIS A 301 23.18 -11.34 -4.00
CA HIS A 301 23.68 -10.70 -2.79
C HIS A 301 22.70 -9.71 -2.17
N SER A 302 21.74 -9.24 -2.96
CA SER A 302 20.76 -8.25 -2.53
C SER A 302 19.42 -8.47 -3.22
N VAL A 303 18.33 -8.24 -2.49
CA VAL A 303 16.98 -8.26 -3.03
C VAL A 303 16.78 -7.23 -4.15
N THR A 304 17.54 -6.15 -4.15
CA THR A 304 17.48 -5.12 -5.20
C THR A 304 17.88 -5.63 -6.59
N GLN A 305 18.61 -6.74 -6.66
CA GLN A 305 18.96 -7.38 -7.93
C GLN A 305 17.76 -8.03 -8.62
N LEU A 306 16.65 -8.25 -7.90
CA LEU A 306 15.40 -8.79 -8.45
C LEU A 306 14.51 -7.71 -9.06
N THR A 307 14.64 -6.45 -8.62
CA THR A 307 13.74 -5.37 -9.05
C THR A 307 13.78 -5.19 -10.58
N GLY A 308 12.64 -5.53 -11.23
CA GLY A 308 12.48 -5.37 -12.67
C GLY A 308 13.37 -6.33 -13.51
N SER A 309 13.68 -7.50 -12.96
CA SER A 309 14.48 -8.53 -13.65
C SER A 309 13.64 -9.45 -14.54
N LEU A 310 12.36 -9.15 -14.75
CA LEU A 310 11.49 -9.93 -15.61
C LEU A 310 12.05 -10.02 -17.04
N GLN A 311 12.20 -11.25 -17.52
CA GLN A 311 12.59 -11.54 -18.89
C GLN A 311 11.33 -11.83 -19.72
N LEU A 312 11.07 -10.99 -20.70
CA LEU A 312 9.99 -11.23 -21.64
C LEU A 312 10.43 -12.26 -22.69
N MET A 313 9.54 -13.20 -23.00
CA MET A 313 9.78 -14.11 -24.11
C MET A 313 9.82 -13.31 -25.42
N GLN A 314 10.86 -13.55 -26.23
CA GLN A 314 11.01 -12.94 -27.55
C GLN A 314 10.08 -13.58 -28.56
#